data_736bf33094356fb4672c275956a9dd2d
#
_entry.id   736bf33094356fb4672c275956a9dd2d
#
_cell.length_a   1.000
_cell.length_b   1.000
_cell.length_c   1.000
_cell.angle_alpha   90.00
_cell.angle_beta   90.00
_cell.angle_gamma   90.00
#
_symmetry.space_group_name_H-M   'P 1'
#
loop_
_entity.id
_entity.type
_entity.pdbx_description
1 polymer ?
#
loop_
_entity_poly.entity_id
_entity_poly.type
_entity_poly.pdbx_seq_one_letter_code
_entity_poly.pdbx_strand_id
1 'polypeptide(L)'
;MRLALFTDTFLPQTNGVSLTLQRLTTHLNRRGIEHLLFSPKSAPEDSYADPIRPITSIPFFLYPECRLALPNMSSIQSELTAFRPDLLHLATPFNIGLCGLRYARKLGLPHVTSYHTHFDRYLEYYRMKKIVPLYWKYMKWFHRSCDATFAPSYETLDSLQAQGFQRLKLWSRGIDCNLYTPKKRSHQVRERYGITAPLLLLYVGRIAPEKDINVLALAMQQLPESIQAQVHWLVVGDGPLLSEMRVQAPQNVTFTGYKHGEELAQLYASADLFVFPSSTETFGNVVLEAMASGLPVLTVNEGGVKDLVTPGRTGMIVAPRSPDAFIREISACIAYPQKLAAMGHEGRQLALGRSWESIFDGLIRDYEEIIENKRFDLIPALLPLV
;
A
#
# COMPACT_ATOMS: atom_id res chain seq x y z
N MET A 1 14.90 18.26 -13.94
CA MET A 1 14.87 16.77 -13.95
C MET A 1 13.66 16.31 -14.76
N ARG A 2 13.85 15.32 -15.63
CA ARG A 2 12.80 14.67 -16.42
C ARG A 2 12.74 13.19 -16.04
N LEU A 3 11.54 12.70 -15.70
CA LEU A 3 11.34 11.34 -15.20
C LEU A 3 10.52 10.50 -16.17
N ALA A 4 10.91 9.23 -16.38
CA ALA A 4 10.07 8.25 -17.07
C ALA A 4 9.65 7.15 -16.09
N LEU A 5 8.36 7.02 -15.84
CA LEU A 5 7.77 6.07 -14.91
C LEU A 5 7.20 4.88 -15.69
N PHE A 6 7.49 3.66 -15.23
CA PHE A 6 7.01 2.41 -15.83
C PHE A 6 6.25 1.60 -14.80
N THR A 7 4.98 1.30 -15.07
CA THR A 7 4.12 0.56 -14.15
C THR A 7 3.18 -0.39 -14.85
N ASP A 8 2.97 -1.58 -14.29
CA ASP A 8 2.00 -2.56 -14.78
C ASP A 8 0.60 -2.39 -14.14
N THR A 9 0.41 -1.36 -13.29
CA THR A 9 -0.86 -1.01 -12.67
C THR A 9 -1.01 0.50 -12.55
N PHE A 10 -2.12 1.04 -13.04
CA PHE A 10 -2.48 2.45 -12.92
C PHE A 10 -4.00 2.59 -13.01
N LEU A 11 -4.52 3.82 -12.86
CA LEU A 11 -5.95 4.07 -13.02
C LEU A 11 -6.47 3.53 -14.38
N PRO A 12 -7.71 3.04 -14.44
CA PRO A 12 -8.75 3.03 -13.40
C PRO A 12 -8.63 1.90 -12.35
N GLN A 13 -7.59 1.07 -12.38
CA GLN A 13 -7.36 0.05 -11.36
C GLN A 13 -7.13 0.70 -9.99
N THR A 14 -7.97 0.39 -9.00
CA THR A 14 -7.91 0.98 -7.67
C THR A 14 -7.21 0.06 -6.69
N ASN A 15 -5.89 0.24 -6.54
CA ASN A 15 -5.07 -0.44 -5.54
C ASN A 15 -4.03 0.51 -4.93
N GLY A 16 -3.34 0.09 -3.88
CA GLY A 16 -2.38 0.94 -3.17
C GLY A 16 -1.24 1.49 -4.03
N VAL A 17 -0.81 0.74 -5.06
CA VAL A 17 0.26 1.17 -5.98
C VAL A 17 -0.26 2.23 -6.94
N SER A 18 -1.40 1.97 -7.61
CA SER A 18 -1.99 2.91 -8.57
C SER A 18 -2.34 4.26 -7.94
N LEU A 19 -2.91 4.25 -6.73
CA LEU A 19 -3.23 5.48 -5.99
C LEU A 19 -1.97 6.23 -5.55
N THR A 20 -0.91 5.52 -5.16
CA THR A 20 0.37 6.16 -4.81
C THR A 20 1.01 6.82 -6.03
N LEU A 21 1.01 6.15 -7.18
CA LEU A 21 1.56 6.69 -8.42
C LEU A 21 0.74 7.86 -8.95
N GLN A 22 -0.59 7.82 -8.85
CA GLN A 22 -1.44 8.95 -9.19
C GLN A 22 -1.11 10.19 -8.35
N ARG A 23 -0.96 10.01 -7.04
CA ARG A 23 -0.57 11.12 -6.15
C ARG A 23 0.84 11.63 -6.47
N LEU A 24 1.78 10.72 -6.78
CA LEU A 24 3.13 11.10 -7.20
C LEU A 24 3.09 11.94 -8.48
N THR A 25 2.40 11.52 -9.53
CA THR A 25 2.30 12.27 -10.79
C THR A 25 1.64 13.64 -10.58
N THR A 26 0.61 13.70 -9.74
CA THR A 26 0.00 14.98 -9.34
C THR A 26 1.00 15.90 -8.63
N HIS A 27 1.83 15.35 -7.74
CA HIS A 27 2.86 16.12 -7.03
C HIS A 27 3.98 16.58 -7.97
N LEU A 28 4.45 15.72 -8.89
CA LEU A 28 5.44 16.08 -9.91
C LEU A 28 4.93 17.26 -10.77
N ASN A 29 3.67 17.24 -11.19
CA ASN A 29 3.05 18.36 -11.91
C ASN A 29 3.07 19.66 -11.09
N ARG A 30 2.72 19.61 -9.80
CA ARG A 30 2.76 20.79 -8.90
C ARG A 30 4.17 21.34 -8.72
N ARG A 31 5.17 20.46 -8.75
CA ARG A 31 6.59 20.85 -8.65
C ARG A 31 7.21 21.27 -9.99
N GLY A 32 6.45 21.24 -11.09
CA GLY A 32 6.95 21.56 -12.43
C GLY A 32 7.98 20.55 -12.96
N ILE A 33 7.95 19.30 -12.46
CA ILE A 33 8.84 18.24 -12.91
C ILE A 33 8.20 17.53 -14.10
N GLU A 34 8.86 17.63 -15.26
CA GLU A 34 8.43 16.94 -16.47
C GLU A 34 8.51 15.42 -16.29
N HIS A 35 7.46 14.72 -16.68
CA HIS A 35 7.47 13.25 -16.56
C HIS A 35 6.62 12.60 -17.65
N LEU A 36 6.94 11.33 -17.96
CA LEU A 36 6.13 10.41 -18.74
C LEU A 36 5.76 9.20 -17.89
N LEU A 37 4.52 8.71 -18.02
CA LEU A 37 4.04 7.52 -17.35
C LEU A 37 3.60 6.46 -18.37
N PHE A 38 4.33 5.36 -18.47
CA PHE A 38 3.95 4.19 -19.25
C PHE A 38 3.13 3.24 -18.38
N SER A 39 1.86 2.99 -18.77
CA SER A 39 0.93 2.15 -18.02
C SER A 39 0.04 1.30 -18.94
N PRO A 40 -0.59 0.21 -18.44
CA PRO A 40 -1.53 -0.56 -19.25
C PRO A 40 -2.74 0.27 -19.62
N LYS A 41 -3.21 0.18 -20.86
CA LYS A 41 -4.49 0.69 -21.29
C LYS A 41 -5.60 -0.22 -20.77
N SER A 42 -6.57 0.31 -20.03
CA SER A 42 -7.61 -0.51 -19.38
C SER A 42 -8.80 -0.79 -20.30
N ALA A 43 -9.28 0.21 -21.04
CA ALA A 43 -10.33 0.05 -22.04
C ALA A 43 -9.96 0.75 -23.36
N PRO A 44 -10.53 0.33 -24.50
CA PRO A 44 -10.29 0.97 -25.80
C PRO A 44 -10.69 2.45 -25.80
N GLU A 45 -11.75 2.80 -25.05
CA GLU A 45 -12.34 4.14 -24.99
C GLU A 45 -11.67 5.06 -23.95
N ASP A 46 -10.73 4.55 -23.12
CA ASP A 46 -10.04 5.35 -22.13
C ASP A 46 -9.24 6.48 -22.81
N SER A 47 -9.59 7.70 -22.49
CA SER A 47 -8.85 8.90 -22.88
C SER A 47 -7.75 9.15 -21.85
N TYR A 48 -6.50 9.06 -22.27
CA TYR A 48 -5.36 9.38 -21.43
C TYR A 48 -4.77 10.73 -21.84
N ALA A 49 -4.77 11.68 -20.92
CA ALA A 49 -4.11 12.97 -21.13
C ALA A 49 -2.60 12.86 -20.84
N ASP A 50 -1.80 13.76 -21.44
CA ASP A 50 -0.42 13.91 -21.02
C ASP A 50 -0.33 14.07 -19.49
N PRO A 51 0.65 13.42 -18.83
CA PRO A 51 1.85 12.75 -19.38
C PRO A 51 1.72 11.21 -19.53
N ILE A 52 0.50 10.65 -19.61
CA ILE A 52 0.27 9.20 -19.63
C ILE A 52 0.45 8.64 -21.04
N ARG A 53 1.21 7.54 -21.14
CA ARG A 53 1.45 6.77 -22.38
C ARG A 53 0.86 5.37 -22.23
N PRO A 54 -0.37 5.15 -22.73
CA PRO A 54 -1.07 3.89 -22.56
C PRO A 54 -0.47 2.81 -23.46
N ILE A 55 -0.20 1.65 -22.88
CA ILE A 55 0.28 0.46 -23.58
C ILE A 55 -0.87 -0.53 -23.73
N THR A 56 -1.10 -1.01 -24.95
CA THR A 56 -2.11 -2.05 -25.21
C THR A 56 -1.97 -3.20 -24.23
N SER A 57 -3.09 -3.66 -23.66
CA SER A 57 -3.07 -4.71 -22.65
C SER A 57 -4.31 -5.60 -22.76
N ILE A 58 -4.18 -6.82 -22.26
CA ILE A 58 -5.24 -7.80 -22.13
C ILE A 58 -5.44 -8.16 -20.65
N PRO A 59 -6.65 -8.52 -20.20
CA PRO A 59 -6.87 -9.02 -18.85
C PRO A 59 -6.04 -10.28 -18.60
N PHE A 60 -5.44 -10.40 -17.42
CA PHE A 60 -4.72 -11.61 -17.03
C PHE A 60 -5.71 -12.64 -16.52
N PHE A 61 -5.76 -13.82 -17.15
CA PHE A 61 -6.82 -14.80 -16.93
C PHE A 61 -6.87 -15.38 -15.50
N LEU A 62 -5.73 -15.45 -14.79
CA LEU A 62 -5.67 -15.92 -13.41
C LEU A 62 -6.05 -14.85 -12.38
N TYR A 63 -5.95 -13.59 -12.74
CA TYR A 63 -6.24 -12.45 -11.88
C TYR A 63 -6.73 -11.28 -12.74
N PRO A 64 -8.04 -11.21 -13.06
CA PRO A 64 -8.59 -10.27 -14.02
C PRO A 64 -8.38 -8.79 -13.68
N GLU A 65 -8.12 -8.49 -12.41
CA GLU A 65 -7.76 -7.14 -11.95
C GLU A 65 -6.35 -6.74 -12.41
N CYS A 66 -5.49 -7.69 -12.76
CA CYS A 66 -4.19 -7.45 -13.36
C CYS A 66 -4.28 -7.50 -14.89
N ARG A 67 -3.49 -6.69 -15.56
CA ARG A 67 -3.43 -6.65 -17.03
C ARG A 67 -2.06 -7.01 -17.53
N LEU A 68 -2.02 -7.83 -18.56
CA LEU A 68 -0.80 -8.18 -19.27
C LEU A 68 -0.59 -7.16 -20.40
N ALA A 69 0.40 -6.30 -20.28
CA ALA A 69 0.73 -5.32 -21.28
C ALA A 69 1.43 -5.95 -22.48
N LEU A 70 1.17 -5.42 -23.68
CA LEU A 70 1.80 -5.80 -24.95
C LEU A 70 2.57 -4.59 -25.50
N PRO A 71 3.79 -4.31 -24.99
CA PRO A 71 4.51 -3.09 -25.32
C PRO A 71 5.02 -3.10 -26.75
N ASN A 72 4.75 -1.99 -27.48
CA ASN A 72 5.42 -1.71 -28.74
C ASN A 72 6.79 -1.10 -28.47
N MET A 73 7.84 -1.90 -28.62
CA MET A 73 9.21 -1.53 -28.27
C MET A 73 9.71 -0.30 -29.07
N SER A 74 9.39 -0.19 -30.38
CA SER A 74 9.84 0.93 -31.20
C SER A 74 9.18 2.25 -30.78
N SER A 75 7.89 2.23 -30.44
CA SER A 75 7.15 3.40 -29.97
C SER A 75 7.75 3.93 -28.65
N ILE A 76 7.92 3.05 -27.68
CA ILE A 76 8.53 3.41 -26.38
C ILE A 76 9.94 4.00 -26.57
N GLN A 77 10.75 3.41 -27.45
CA GLN A 77 12.07 3.95 -27.74
C GLN A 77 12.02 5.34 -28.35
N SER A 78 11.13 5.57 -29.32
CA SER A 78 10.96 6.88 -29.94
C SER A 78 10.57 7.94 -28.93
N GLU A 79 9.60 7.64 -28.06
CA GLU A 79 9.15 8.55 -27.01
C GLU A 79 10.26 8.86 -26.00
N LEU A 80 11.00 7.86 -25.53
CA LEU A 80 12.13 8.08 -24.61
C LEU A 80 13.25 8.89 -25.27
N THR A 81 13.53 8.66 -26.57
CA THR A 81 14.54 9.42 -27.29
C THR A 81 14.15 10.88 -27.46
N ALA A 82 12.87 11.16 -27.72
CA ALA A 82 12.35 12.52 -27.83
C ALA A 82 12.31 13.23 -26.47
N PHE A 83 11.84 12.53 -25.43
CA PHE A 83 11.69 13.07 -24.09
C PHE A 83 13.03 13.27 -23.35
N ARG A 84 14.03 12.41 -23.61
CA ARG A 84 15.35 12.43 -22.96
C ARG A 84 15.26 12.44 -21.42
N PRO A 85 14.74 11.39 -20.79
CA PRO A 85 14.63 11.35 -19.33
C PRO A 85 16.02 11.36 -18.67
N ASP A 86 16.11 12.00 -17.50
CA ASP A 86 17.29 11.96 -16.64
C ASP A 86 17.32 10.69 -15.78
N LEU A 87 16.14 10.11 -15.47
CA LEU A 87 15.99 8.91 -14.65
C LEU A 87 14.75 8.12 -15.05
N LEU A 88 14.85 6.78 -15.01
CA LEU A 88 13.71 5.87 -15.14
C LEU A 88 13.33 5.31 -13.78
N HIS A 89 12.04 5.33 -13.44
CA HIS A 89 11.50 4.64 -12.27
C HIS A 89 10.64 3.45 -12.70
N LEU A 90 11.10 2.25 -12.41
CA LEU A 90 10.43 0.98 -12.68
C LEU A 90 9.57 0.62 -11.48
N ALA A 91 8.34 1.15 -11.43
CA ALA A 91 7.48 1.03 -10.25
C ALA A 91 6.97 -0.40 -10.01
N THR A 92 6.96 -1.25 -11.05
CA THR A 92 6.60 -2.67 -10.94
C THR A 92 7.57 -3.54 -11.76
N PRO A 93 7.88 -4.77 -11.31
CA PRO A 93 8.88 -5.63 -11.95
C PRO A 93 8.30 -6.57 -13.02
N PHE A 94 7.18 -6.20 -13.68
CA PHE A 94 6.55 -7.04 -14.69
C PHE A 94 6.81 -6.53 -16.11
N ASN A 95 5.91 -6.77 -17.05
CA ASN A 95 6.13 -6.54 -18.47
C ASN A 95 6.57 -5.11 -18.82
N ILE A 96 5.88 -4.10 -18.27
CA ILE A 96 6.22 -2.71 -18.54
C ILE A 96 7.50 -2.32 -17.82
N GLY A 97 7.68 -2.76 -16.57
CA GLY A 97 8.92 -2.56 -15.84
C GLY A 97 10.13 -3.21 -16.52
N LEU A 98 9.98 -4.41 -17.10
CA LEU A 98 11.03 -5.07 -17.90
C LEU A 98 11.38 -4.27 -19.15
N CYS A 99 10.41 -3.66 -19.83
CA CYS A 99 10.67 -2.76 -20.94
C CYS A 99 11.50 -1.57 -20.50
N GLY A 100 11.13 -0.92 -19.40
CA GLY A 100 11.89 0.18 -18.81
C GLY A 100 13.31 -0.22 -18.48
N LEU A 101 13.53 -1.38 -17.83
CA LEU A 101 14.84 -1.92 -17.51
C LEU A 101 15.71 -2.13 -18.76
N ARG A 102 15.13 -2.70 -19.83
CA ARG A 102 15.82 -2.89 -21.10
C ARG A 102 16.32 -1.56 -21.68
N TYR A 103 15.47 -0.52 -21.67
CA TYR A 103 15.84 0.78 -22.21
C TYR A 103 16.81 1.54 -21.31
N ALA A 104 16.64 1.48 -20.00
CA ALA A 104 17.58 2.06 -19.05
C ALA A 104 19.01 1.55 -19.30
N ARG A 105 19.16 0.22 -19.46
CA ARG A 105 20.44 -0.41 -19.78
C ARG A 105 20.98 -0.03 -21.17
N LYS A 106 20.09 -0.04 -22.18
CA LYS A 106 20.48 0.30 -23.56
C LYS A 106 20.98 1.74 -23.70
N LEU A 107 20.35 2.66 -22.95
CA LEU A 107 20.66 4.09 -23.02
C LEU A 107 21.65 4.54 -21.92
N GLY A 108 22.08 3.65 -21.03
CA GLY A 108 22.98 3.97 -19.92
C GLY A 108 22.39 4.93 -18.88
N LEU A 109 21.06 4.98 -18.77
CA LEU A 109 20.36 5.93 -17.90
C LEU A 109 20.30 5.44 -16.45
N PRO A 110 20.37 6.36 -15.46
CA PRO A 110 20.03 6.06 -14.08
C PRO A 110 18.64 5.46 -13.99
N HIS A 111 18.49 4.38 -13.21
CA HIS A 111 17.18 3.75 -13.06
C HIS A 111 17.00 3.15 -11.67
N VAL A 112 15.80 3.34 -11.14
CA VAL A 112 15.42 2.87 -9.83
C VAL A 112 14.18 1.99 -9.93
N THR A 113 13.91 1.22 -8.89
CA THR A 113 12.71 0.38 -8.82
C THR A 113 12.08 0.44 -7.45
N SER A 114 10.82 -0.01 -7.36
CA SER A 114 10.09 -0.08 -6.11
C SER A 114 9.61 -1.49 -5.80
N TYR A 115 9.60 -1.82 -4.52
CA TYR A 115 9.02 -3.05 -3.99
C TYR A 115 7.74 -2.70 -3.24
N HIS A 116 6.58 -3.00 -3.84
CA HIS A 116 5.29 -2.57 -3.32
C HIS A 116 4.48 -3.69 -2.66
N THR A 117 4.75 -4.95 -2.98
CA THR A 117 3.88 -6.07 -2.59
C THR A 117 4.70 -7.32 -2.30
N HIS A 118 4.43 -7.96 -1.17
CA HIS A 118 4.97 -9.27 -0.82
C HIS A 118 4.26 -10.39 -1.59
N PHE A 119 4.55 -10.50 -2.90
CA PHE A 119 3.98 -11.56 -3.73
C PHE A 119 4.39 -12.97 -3.28
N ASP A 120 5.55 -13.13 -2.64
CA ASP A 120 5.99 -14.37 -2.02
C ASP A 120 4.97 -14.88 -0.99
N ARG A 121 4.50 -13.99 -0.10
CA ARG A 121 3.45 -14.31 0.88
C ARG A 121 2.13 -14.66 0.21
N TYR A 122 1.76 -13.95 -0.87
CA TYR A 122 0.56 -14.29 -1.66
C TYR A 122 0.67 -15.67 -2.29
N LEU A 123 1.82 -16.01 -2.89
CA LEU A 123 2.06 -17.36 -3.44
C LEU A 123 1.93 -18.45 -2.38
N GLU A 124 2.32 -18.18 -1.14
CA GLU A 124 2.13 -19.12 -0.03
C GLU A 124 0.66 -19.31 0.34
N TYR A 125 -0.12 -18.24 0.46
CA TYR A 125 -1.58 -18.30 0.72
C TYR A 125 -2.33 -19.06 -0.38
N TYR A 126 -1.96 -18.85 -1.64
CA TYR A 126 -2.56 -19.56 -2.77
C TYR A 126 -1.93 -20.93 -3.04
N ARG A 127 -1.20 -21.51 -2.07
CA ARG A 127 -0.59 -22.86 -2.12
C ARG A 127 0.42 -23.06 -3.25
N MET A 128 1.01 -21.98 -3.76
CA MET A 128 2.01 -21.99 -4.84
C MET A 128 3.45 -21.93 -4.32
N LYS A 129 3.74 -22.51 -3.15
CA LYS A 129 5.05 -22.45 -2.46
C LYS A 129 6.24 -22.88 -3.33
N LYS A 130 6.02 -23.81 -4.28
CA LYS A 130 7.08 -24.30 -5.18
C LYS A 130 7.62 -23.22 -6.11
N ILE A 131 6.87 -22.14 -6.36
CA ILE A 131 7.25 -21.04 -7.25
C ILE A 131 8.05 -19.97 -6.50
N VAL A 132 7.94 -19.90 -5.17
CA VAL A 132 8.61 -18.87 -4.34
C VAL A 132 10.12 -18.77 -4.58
N PRO A 133 10.91 -19.86 -4.70
CA PRO A 133 12.34 -19.74 -5.01
C PRO A 133 12.63 -19.10 -6.39
N LEU A 134 11.82 -19.42 -7.41
CA LEU A 134 11.93 -18.83 -8.74
C LEU A 134 11.56 -17.34 -8.73
N TYR A 135 10.49 -16.98 -8.00
CA TYR A 135 10.10 -15.60 -7.76
C TYR A 135 11.27 -14.79 -7.16
N TRP A 136 11.89 -15.27 -6.08
CA TRP A 136 13.01 -14.58 -5.45
C TRP A 136 14.25 -14.50 -6.35
N LYS A 137 14.54 -15.53 -7.15
CA LYS A 137 15.62 -15.48 -8.14
C LYS A 137 15.39 -14.38 -9.18
N TYR A 138 14.15 -14.27 -9.68
CA TYR A 138 13.73 -13.24 -10.62
C TYR A 138 13.80 -11.84 -9.98
N MET A 139 13.23 -11.64 -8.81
CA MET A 139 13.22 -10.35 -8.09
C MET A 139 14.67 -9.87 -7.82
N LYS A 140 15.52 -10.73 -7.32
CA LYS A 140 16.95 -10.40 -7.11
C LYS A 140 17.63 -9.97 -8.41
N TRP A 141 17.41 -10.69 -9.50
CA TRP A 141 17.97 -10.35 -10.81
C TRP A 141 17.49 -8.96 -11.29
N PHE A 142 16.19 -8.70 -11.18
CA PHE A 142 15.60 -7.43 -11.61
C PHE A 142 16.13 -6.25 -10.77
N HIS A 143 16.02 -6.34 -9.46
CA HIS A 143 16.38 -5.26 -8.53
C HIS A 143 17.89 -5.00 -8.46
N ARG A 144 18.73 -6.06 -8.57
CA ARG A 144 20.19 -5.90 -8.60
C ARG A 144 20.68 -5.01 -9.75
N SER A 145 19.90 -4.89 -10.80
CA SER A 145 20.23 -4.09 -11.96
C SER A 145 20.02 -2.60 -11.77
N CYS A 146 19.21 -2.23 -10.78
CA CYS A 146 18.80 -0.85 -10.53
C CYS A 146 19.78 -0.14 -9.60
N ASP A 147 19.90 1.19 -9.75
CA ASP A 147 20.76 2.04 -8.92
C ASP A 147 20.22 2.17 -7.48
N ALA A 148 18.91 2.05 -7.29
CA ALA A 148 18.27 1.90 -5.97
C ALA A 148 16.98 1.08 -6.05
N THR A 149 16.62 0.46 -4.90
CA THR A 149 15.33 -0.20 -4.67
C THR A 149 14.63 0.51 -3.52
N PHE A 150 13.44 1.05 -3.79
CA PHE A 150 12.61 1.71 -2.80
C PHE A 150 11.66 0.72 -2.15
N ALA A 151 11.57 0.73 -0.81
CA ALA A 151 10.63 -0.06 -0.04
C ALA A 151 9.80 0.82 0.90
N PRO A 152 8.53 0.45 1.22
CA PRO A 152 7.60 1.34 1.88
C PRO A 152 7.73 1.40 3.41
N SER A 153 8.42 0.45 4.04
CA SER A 153 8.55 0.31 5.49
C SER A 153 9.92 -0.23 5.87
N TYR A 154 10.33 -0.03 7.12
CA TYR A 154 11.58 -0.59 7.65
C TYR A 154 11.51 -2.13 7.69
N GLU A 155 10.37 -2.71 8.07
CA GLU A 155 10.16 -4.15 8.02
C GLU A 155 10.40 -4.71 6.62
N THR A 156 9.89 -4.05 5.58
CA THR A 156 10.14 -4.47 4.20
C THR A 156 11.63 -4.29 3.81
N LEU A 157 12.29 -3.23 4.25
CA LEU A 157 13.74 -3.05 4.03
C LEU A 157 14.53 -4.19 4.65
N ASP A 158 14.26 -4.52 5.92
CA ASP A 158 14.93 -5.60 6.66
C ASP A 158 14.71 -6.95 5.99
N SER A 159 13.46 -7.23 5.58
CA SER A 159 13.09 -8.45 4.86
C SER A 159 13.84 -8.59 3.53
N LEU A 160 13.93 -7.51 2.75
CA LEU A 160 14.66 -7.50 1.48
C LEU A 160 16.18 -7.62 1.71
N GLN A 161 16.71 -6.96 2.74
CA GLN A 161 18.13 -7.07 3.12
C GLN A 161 18.49 -8.50 3.51
N ALA A 162 17.65 -9.17 4.31
CA ALA A 162 17.80 -10.58 4.65
C ALA A 162 17.77 -11.50 3.43
N GLN A 163 17.03 -11.13 2.38
CA GLN A 163 17.02 -11.80 1.09
C GLN A 163 18.26 -11.46 0.22
N GLY A 164 19.15 -10.58 0.66
CA GLY A 164 20.37 -10.20 -0.06
C GLY A 164 20.19 -9.08 -1.10
N PHE A 165 19.13 -8.29 -1.00
CA PHE A 165 18.97 -7.08 -1.80
C PHE A 165 19.94 -6.00 -1.32
N GLN A 166 20.38 -5.16 -2.24
CA GLN A 166 21.32 -4.06 -1.97
C GLN A 166 20.73 -2.74 -2.43
N ARG A 167 21.37 -1.62 -2.05
CA ARG A 167 20.96 -0.26 -2.46
C ARG A 167 19.50 0.02 -2.13
N LEU A 168 19.09 -0.38 -0.93
CA LEU A 168 17.73 -0.19 -0.41
C LEU A 168 17.57 1.25 0.12
N LYS A 169 16.45 1.90 -0.23
CA LYS A 169 16.04 3.22 0.28
C LYS A 169 14.59 3.15 0.74
N LEU A 170 14.26 3.93 1.76
CA LEU A 170 12.89 4.03 2.26
C LEU A 170 12.08 4.99 1.39
N TRP A 171 10.96 4.50 0.85
CA TRP A 171 9.92 5.35 0.26
C TRP A 171 8.59 5.05 0.96
N SER A 172 8.36 5.70 2.09
CA SER A 172 7.18 5.51 2.92
C SER A 172 5.90 6.04 2.25
N ARG A 173 4.79 6.01 3.00
CA ARG A 173 3.50 6.49 2.52
C ARG A 173 3.06 7.69 3.36
N GLY A 174 2.41 8.62 2.68
CA GLY A 174 1.78 9.77 3.29
C GLY A 174 0.28 9.54 3.52
N ILE A 175 -0.34 10.52 4.16
CA ILE A 175 -1.78 10.52 4.43
C ILE A 175 -2.36 11.91 4.17
N ASP A 176 -3.61 11.96 3.69
CA ASP A 176 -4.40 13.18 3.63
C ASP A 176 -5.14 13.37 4.95
N CYS A 177 -4.55 14.16 5.83
CA CYS A 177 -5.11 14.47 7.14
C CYS A 177 -6.30 15.44 7.10
N ASN A 178 -6.63 16.03 5.95
CA ASN A 178 -7.84 16.81 5.76
C ASN A 178 -9.03 15.89 5.45
N LEU A 179 -8.79 14.87 4.63
CA LEU A 179 -9.77 13.83 4.34
C LEU A 179 -10.01 12.94 5.57
N TYR A 180 -8.93 12.35 6.12
CA TYR A 180 -9.00 11.49 7.30
C TYR A 180 -8.76 12.31 8.57
N THR A 181 -9.85 12.64 9.28
CA THR A 181 -9.81 13.52 10.45
C THR A 181 -10.90 13.16 11.45
N PRO A 182 -10.62 13.24 12.77
CA PRO A 182 -11.63 13.01 13.81
C PRO A 182 -12.85 13.93 13.71
N LYS A 183 -12.69 15.11 13.06
CA LYS A 183 -13.78 16.09 12.87
C LYS A 183 -14.96 15.54 12.05
N LYS A 184 -14.77 14.43 11.33
CA LYS A 184 -15.81 13.78 10.55
C LYS A 184 -16.64 12.75 11.33
N ARG A 185 -16.41 12.61 12.65
CA ARG A 185 -17.22 11.75 13.50
C ARG A 185 -18.69 12.16 13.41
N SER A 186 -19.56 11.20 13.11
CA SER A 186 -20.98 11.44 12.87
C SER A 186 -21.86 10.37 13.55
N HIS A 187 -22.83 10.81 14.31
CA HIS A 187 -23.85 9.92 14.88
C HIS A 187 -24.70 9.24 13.80
N GLN A 188 -24.88 9.88 12.64
CA GLN A 188 -25.62 9.32 11.50
C GLN A 188 -25.04 8.00 11.01
N VAL A 189 -23.74 7.74 11.19
CA VAL A 189 -23.14 6.44 10.87
C VAL A 189 -23.76 5.33 11.72
N ARG A 190 -23.89 5.55 13.04
CA ARG A 190 -24.50 4.57 13.94
C ARG A 190 -25.97 4.36 13.62
N GLU A 191 -26.72 5.43 13.36
CA GLU A 191 -28.12 5.38 12.96
C GLU A 191 -28.32 4.61 11.65
N ARG A 192 -27.53 4.93 10.63
CA ARG A 192 -27.59 4.28 9.29
C ARG A 192 -27.43 2.76 9.35
N TYR A 193 -26.57 2.27 10.23
CA TYR A 193 -26.27 0.85 10.36
C TYR A 193 -26.94 0.19 11.56
N GLY A 194 -27.84 0.89 12.26
CA GLY A 194 -28.58 0.36 13.42
C GLY A 194 -27.68 0.00 14.60
N ILE A 195 -26.57 0.72 14.80
CA ILE A 195 -25.55 0.39 15.80
C ILE A 195 -25.93 0.99 17.15
N THR A 196 -26.34 0.15 18.08
CA THR A 196 -26.69 0.53 19.45
C THR A 196 -25.60 0.19 20.47
N ALA A 197 -24.67 -0.70 20.11
CA ALA A 197 -23.59 -1.12 20.99
C ALA A 197 -22.68 0.06 21.40
N PRO A 198 -22.14 0.09 22.63
CA PRO A 198 -21.25 1.13 23.11
C PRO A 198 -19.99 1.30 22.24
N LEU A 199 -19.37 0.19 21.82
CA LEU A 199 -18.10 0.17 21.10
C LEU A 199 -18.30 -0.26 19.65
N LEU A 200 -17.85 0.57 18.70
CA LEU A 200 -17.84 0.28 17.27
C LEU A 200 -16.43 -0.12 16.82
N LEU A 201 -16.28 -1.39 16.45
CA LEU A 201 -15.05 -1.96 15.92
C LEU A 201 -15.06 -1.87 14.38
N LEU A 202 -14.00 -1.36 13.78
CA LEU A 202 -13.90 -1.15 12.33
C LEU A 202 -12.81 -2.03 11.73
N TYR A 203 -13.13 -2.75 10.66
CA TYR A 203 -12.19 -3.33 9.72
C TYR A 203 -12.36 -2.67 8.35
N VAL A 204 -11.26 -2.34 7.68
CA VAL A 204 -11.26 -1.84 6.30
C VAL A 204 -10.21 -2.61 5.51
N GLY A 205 -10.62 -3.26 4.43
CA GLY A 205 -9.70 -4.00 3.57
C GLY A 205 -10.40 -5.03 2.69
N ARG A 206 -9.61 -5.65 1.81
CA ARG A 206 -10.09 -6.79 1.00
C ARG A 206 -10.44 -7.97 1.90
N ILE A 207 -11.59 -8.60 1.67
CA ILE A 207 -12.03 -9.78 2.42
C ILE A 207 -11.46 -11.03 1.73
N ALA A 208 -10.19 -11.30 1.99
CA ALA A 208 -9.41 -12.32 1.29
C ALA A 208 -8.44 -13.05 2.24
N PRO A 209 -7.99 -14.27 1.87
CA PRO A 209 -7.13 -15.09 2.74
C PRO A 209 -5.84 -14.40 3.15
N GLU A 210 -5.19 -13.69 2.23
CA GLU A 210 -3.94 -12.98 2.48
C GLU A 210 -4.06 -11.80 3.45
N LYS A 211 -5.28 -11.43 3.85
CA LYS A 211 -5.57 -10.43 4.88
C LYS A 211 -5.83 -11.05 6.27
N ASP A 212 -5.58 -12.33 6.42
CA ASP A 212 -5.83 -13.09 7.65
C ASP A 212 -7.27 -12.89 8.19
N ILE A 213 -8.24 -12.68 7.28
CA ILE A 213 -9.64 -12.36 7.64
C ILE A 213 -10.29 -13.47 8.47
N ASN A 214 -9.84 -14.71 8.31
CA ASN A 214 -10.31 -15.84 9.10
C ASN A 214 -10.00 -15.68 10.60
N VAL A 215 -8.87 -15.03 10.94
CA VAL A 215 -8.53 -14.71 12.33
C VAL A 215 -9.58 -13.76 12.93
N LEU A 216 -9.99 -12.76 12.15
CA LEU A 216 -11.00 -11.81 12.56
C LEU A 216 -12.37 -12.48 12.68
N ALA A 217 -12.76 -13.34 11.72
CA ALA A 217 -14.01 -14.09 11.76
C ALA A 217 -14.09 -14.97 13.02
N LEU A 218 -13.02 -15.68 13.36
CA LEU A 218 -12.94 -16.48 14.59
C LEU A 218 -13.02 -15.61 15.84
N ALA A 219 -12.32 -14.47 15.86
CA ALA A 219 -12.40 -13.55 16.98
C ALA A 219 -13.83 -13.02 17.18
N MET A 220 -14.55 -12.66 16.11
CA MET A 220 -15.96 -12.25 16.16
C MET A 220 -16.88 -13.33 16.77
N GLN A 221 -16.69 -14.58 16.36
CA GLN A 221 -17.52 -15.73 16.82
C GLN A 221 -17.24 -16.12 18.27
N GLN A 222 -15.99 -16.05 18.70
CA GLN A 222 -15.52 -16.58 19.98
C GLN A 222 -15.47 -15.54 21.09
N LEU A 223 -15.84 -14.28 20.82
CA LEU A 223 -15.99 -13.27 21.87
C LEU A 223 -17.01 -13.75 22.93
N PRO A 224 -16.72 -13.62 24.22
CA PRO A 224 -17.70 -13.91 25.27
C PRO A 224 -19.02 -13.15 25.06
N GLU A 225 -20.16 -13.74 25.34
CA GLU A 225 -21.49 -13.12 25.14
C GLU A 225 -21.61 -11.74 25.81
N SER A 226 -21.06 -11.59 27.02
CA SER A 226 -21.03 -10.32 27.74
C SER A 226 -20.24 -9.23 27.01
N ILE A 227 -19.26 -9.60 26.19
CA ILE A 227 -18.47 -8.70 25.34
C ILE A 227 -19.16 -8.47 24.01
N GLN A 228 -19.74 -9.52 23.41
CA GLN A 228 -20.51 -9.41 22.16
C GLN A 228 -21.64 -8.38 22.27
N ALA A 229 -22.34 -8.33 23.40
CA ALA A 229 -23.42 -7.37 23.64
C ALA A 229 -22.94 -5.90 23.70
N GLN A 230 -21.63 -5.68 23.92
CA GLN A 230 -21.05 -4.34 24.07
C GLN A 230 -20.34 -3.84 22.79
N VAL A 231 -20.17 -4.69 21.78
CA VAL A 231 -19.45 -4.35 20.56
C VAL A 231 -20.32 -4.52 19.32
N HIS A 232 -20.09 -3.69 18.32
CA HIS A 232 -20.59 -3.88 16.97
C HIS A 232 -19.44 -3.83 15.98
N TRP A 233 -19.41 -4.76 15.04
CA TRP A 233 -18.39 -4.80 14.00
C TRP A 233 -18.89 -4.18 12.71
N LEU A 234 -18.13 -3.25 12.17
CA LEU A 234 -18.34 -2.68 10.84
C LEU A 234 -17.22 -3.15 9.92
N VAL A 235 -17.55 -4.01 8.96
CA VAL A 235 -16.61 -4.60 8.02
C VAL A 235 -16.77 -3.92 6.67
N VAL A 236 -15.76 -3.13 6.29
CA VAL A 236 -15.75 -2.34 5.05
C VAL A 236 -14.82 -3.00 4.04
N GLY A 237 -15.38 -3.39 2.91
CA GLY A 237 -14.65 -4.03 1.82
C GLY A 237 -15.44 -5.15 1.17
N ASP A 238 -14.79 -5.80 0.20
CA ASP A 238 -15.30 -6.93 -0.55
C ASP A 238 -14.15 -7.92 -0.83
N GLY A 239 -14.49 -9.11 -1.29
CA GLY A 239 -13.49 -10.11 -1.63
C GLY A 239 -14.03 -11.52 -1.67
N PRO A 240 -13.19 -12.50 -2.05
CA PRO A 240 -13.61 -13.86 -2.29
C PRO A 240 -14.21 -14.58 -1.05
N LEU A 241 -13.87 -14.15 0.16
CA LEU A 241 -14.37 -14.73 1.40
C LEU A 241 -15.60 -14.04 1.98
N LEU A 242 -16.13 -12.97 1.34
CA LEU A 242 -17.25 -12.19 1.87
C LEU A 242 -18.51 -13.05 2.09
N SER A 243 -18.86 -13.89 1.12
CA SER A 243 -20.07 -14.72 1.19
C SER A 243 -19.98 -15.74 2.34
N GLU A 244 -18.83 -16.38 2.51
CA GLU A 244 -18.58 -17.31 3.61
C GLU A 244 -18.63 -16.59 4.96
N MET A 245 -17.95 -15.46 5.07
CA MET A 245 -17.89 -14.66 6.30
C MET A 245 -19.28 -14.17 6.73
N ARG A 246 -20.14 -13.76 5.77
CA ARG A 246 -21.53 -13.34 6.06
C ARG A 246 -22.38 -14.44 6.66
N VAL A 247 -22.25 -15.68 6.16
CA VAL A 247 -23.00 -16.84 6.66
C VAL A 247 -22.63 -17.18 8.11
N GLN A 248 -21.36 -16.99 8.46
CA GLN A 248 -20.81 -17.37 9.75
C GLN A 248 -20.81 -16.23 10.78
N ALA A 249 -21.09 -15.00 10.36
CA ALA A 249 -20.99 -13.82 11.21
C ALA A 249 -22.08 -13.79 12.29
N PRO A 250 -21.74 -13.36 13.54
CA PRO A 250 -22.73 -13.05 14.57
C PRO A 250 -23.63 -11.87 14.17
N GLN A 251 -24.75 -11.69 14.90
CA GLN A 251 -25.74 -10.64 14.59
C GLN A 251 -25.20 -9.19 14.74
N ASN A 252 -24.15 -9.02 15.55
CA ASN A 252 -23.52 -7.73 15.79
C ASN A 252 -22.44 -7.36 14.74
N VAL A 253 -22.53 -7.92 13.52
CA VAL A 253 -21.59 -7.66 12.40
C VAL A 253 -22.35 -7.08 11.21
N THR A 254 -21.90 -5.93 10.71
CA THR A 254 -22.44 -5.30 9.50
C THR A 254 -21.37 -5.24 8.41
N PHE A 255 -21.71 -5.71 7.22
CA PHE A 255 -20.86 -5.66 6.02
C PHE A 255 -21.36 -4.57 5.07
N THR A 256 -20.53 -3.56 4.80
CA THR A 256 -20.94 -2.38 4.03
C THR A 256 -20.62 -2.47 2.54
N GLY A 257 -19.80 -3.44 2.11
CA GLY A 257 -19.14 -3.41 0.80
C GLY A 257 -18.03 -2.37 0.75
N TYR A 258 -17.51 -2.09 -0.44
CA TYR A 258 -16.50 -1.05 -0.63
C TYR A 258 -17.05 0.34 -0.35
N LYS A 259 -16.24 1.16 0.33
CA LYS A 259 -16.49 2.58 0.59
C LYS A 259 -15.25 3.39 0.24
N HIS A 260 -15.44 4.63 -0.19
CA HIS A 260 -14.37 5.50 -0.67
C HIS A 260 -14.58 6.95 -0.23
N GLY A 261 -13.51 7.74 -0.28
CA GLY A 261 -13.54 9.19 -0.08
C GLY A 261 -14.18 9.60 1.25
N GLU A 262 -15.12 10.53 1.20
CA GLU A 262 -15.79 11.10 2.37
C GLU A 262 -16.55 10.05 3.20
N GLU A 263 -17.24 9.11 2.53
CA GLU A 263 -18.01 8.08 3.25
C GLU A 263 -17.07 7.18 4.07
N LEU A 264 -15.94 6.75 3.48
CA LEU A 264 -14.94 5.95 4.19
C LEU A 264 -14.32 6.73 5.35
N ALA A 265 -13.98 8.00 5.14
CA ALA A 265 -13.42 8.85 6.18
C ALA A 265 -14.38 9.06 7.37
N GLN A 266 -15.69 9.17 7.11
CA GLN A 266 -16.71 9.22 8.17
C GLN A 266 -16.78 7.91 8.97
N LEU A 267 -16.62 6.73 8.32
CA LEU A 267 -16.61 5.44 9.00
C LEU A 267 -15.42 5.33 9.96
N TYR A 268 -14.21 5.69 9.48
CA TYR A 268 -13.03 5.74 10.35
C TYR A 268 -13.22 6.67 11.55
N ALA A 269 -13.68 7.89 11.32
CA ALA A 269 -13.85 8.87 12.38
C ALA A 269 -14.97 8.50 13.39
N SER A 270 -15.96 7.70 12.98
CA SER A 270 -17.11 7.32 13.80
C SER A 270 -16.91 6.02 14.59
N ALA A 271 -15.90 5.24 14.26
CA ALA A 271 -15.52 4.04 15.00
C ALA A 271 -14.78 4.38 16.31
N ASP A 272 -14.56 3.36 17.14
CA ASP A 272 -13.91 3.49 18.44
C ASP A 272 -12.60 2.68 18.53
N LEU A 273 -12.46 1.63 17.69
CA LEU A 273 -11.24 0.84 17.55
C LEU A 273 -11.13 0.31 16.11
N PHE A 274 -9.96 0.48 15.51
CA PHE A 274 -9.60 -0.15 14.23
C PHE A 274 -8.94 -1.50 14.49
N VAL A 275 -9.49 -2.59 13.92
CA VAL A 275 -8.99 -3.95 14.12
C VAL A 275 -8.51 -4.52 12.79
N PHE A 276 -7.21 -4.81 12.70
CA PHE A 276 -6.57 -5.19 11.45
C PHE A 276 -5.62 -6.37 11.60
N PRO A 277 -6.03 -7.60 11.22
CA PRO A 277 -5.26 -8.81 11.46
C PRO A 277 -4.19 -9.12 10.41
N SER A 278 -4.10 -8.34 9.32
CA SER A 278 -3.27 -8.65 8.16
C SER A 278 -1.77 -8.65 8.47
N SER A 279 -1.12 -9.77 8.25
CA SER A 279 0.32 -9.98 8.42
C SER A 279 1.13 -9.73 7.13
N THR A 280 0.48 -9.50 5.98
CA THR A 280 1.14 -9.43 4.66
C THR A 280 1.36 -8.01 4.14
N GLU A 281 1.00 -6.99 4.90
CA GLU A 281 1.14 -5.61 4.46
C GLU A 281 2.61 -5.21 4.31
N THR A 282 2.93 -4.56 3.21
CA THR A 282 4.23 -3.90 3.05
C THR A 282 4.30 -2.56 3.79
N PHE A 283 3.14 -1.94 4.05
CA PHE A 283 3.04 -0.68 4.82
C PHE A 283 1.78 -0.65 5.70
N GLY A 284 0.58 -0.79 5.12
CA GLY A 284 -0.69 -0.69 5.83
C GLY A 284 -1.32 0.71 5.78
N ASN A 285 -1.64 1.20 4.57
CA ASN A 285 -2.28 2.51 4.39
C ASN A 285 -3.54 2.68 5.25
N VAL A 286 -4.36 1.62 5.37
CA VAL A 286 -5.61 1.62 6.17
C VAL A 286 -5.35 1.85 7.66
N VAL A 287 -4.19 1.40 8.18
CA VAL A 287 -3.75 1.67 9.56
C VAL A 287 -3.44 3.16 9.71
N LEU A 288 -2.73 3.75 8.75
CA LEU A 288 -2.41 5.17 8.79
C LEU A 288 -3.67 6.05 8.61
N GLU A 289 -4.65 5.60 7.82
CA GLU A 289 -5.97 6.24 7.68
C GLU A 289 -6.75 6.23 9.01
N ALA A 290 -6.74 5.10 9.72
CA ALA A 290 -7.33 4.98 11.06
C ALA A 290 -6.65 5.95 12.05
N MET A 291 -5.31 5.94 12.12
CA MET A 291 -4.55 6.85 12.97
C MET A 291 -4.83 8.31 12.64
N ALA A 292 -4.86 8.66 11.35
CA ALA A 292 -5.19 10.01 10.89
C ALA A 292 -6.60 10.45 11.30
N SER A 293 -7.53 9.52 11.40
CA SER A 293 -8.89 9.76 11.88
C SER A 293 -8.99 9.79 13.41
N GLY A 294 -7.87 9.69 14.14
CA GLY A 294 -7.85 9.66 15.60
C GLY A 294 -8.34 8.34 16.19
N LEU A 295 -8.37 7.27 15.40
CA LEU A 295 -8.84 5.96 15.79
C LEU A 295 -7.67 5.12 16.30
N PRO A 296 -7.72 4.58 17.54
CA PRO A 296 -6.71 3.65 18.03
C PRO A 296 -6.71 2.36 17.20
N VAL A 297 -5.54 1.73 17.09
CA VAL A 297 -5.32 0.57 16.21
C VAL A 297 -5.00 -0.67 17.03
N LEU A 298 -5.64 -1.79 16.71
CA LEU A 298 -5.26 -3.14 17.15
C LEU A 298 -4.80 -3.93 15.92
N THR A 299 -3.52 -4.28 15.87
CA THR A 299 -2.91 -4.98 14.73
C THR A 299 -1.90 -6.04 15.17
N VAL A 300 -1.20 -6.65 14.22
CA VAL A 300 -0.28 -7.77 14.45
C VAL A 300 1.19 -7.34 14.43
N ASN A 301 2.06 -8.12 15.08
CA ASN A 301 3.52 -7.93 15.10
C ASN A 301 4.20 -8.54 13.85
N GLU A 302 3.59 -8.38 12.69
CA GLU A 302 4.13 -8.88 11.41
C GLU A 302 3.73 -7.94 10.26
N GLY A 303 4.62 -7.79 9.27
CA GLY A 303 4.41 -6.89 8.14
C GLY A 303 4.65 -5.41 8.50
N GLY A 304 4.54 -4.54 7.50
CA GLY A 304 4.81 -3.10 7.63
C GLY A 304 3.87 -2.35 8.59
N VAL A 305 2.76 -2.97 9.00
CA VAL A 305 1.82 -2.37 9.97
C VAL A 305 2.45 -2.18 11.35
N LYS A 306 3.39 -3.05 11.75
CA LYS A 306 4.08 -2.95 13.03
C LYS A 306 4.95 -1.69 13.14
N ASP A 307 5.44 -1.15 12.02
CA ASP A 307 6.26 0.06 11.98
C ASP A 307 5.43 1.34 12.22
N LEU A 308 4.10 1.24 12.10
CA LEU A 308 3.19 2.36 12.31
C LEU A 308 2.72 2.46 13.76
N VAL A 309 2.59 1.34 14.45
CA VAL A 309 1.97 1.27 15.77
C VAL A 309 3.03 1.13 16.86
N THR A 310 3.03 2.05 17.81
CA THR A 310 3.81 1.96 19.05
C THR A 310 2.93 1.36 20.14
N PRO A 311 3.23 0.13 20.63
CA PRO A 311 2.40 -0.56 21.62
C PRO A 311 2.16 0.29 22.87
N GLY A 312 0.90 0.36 23.31
CA GLY A 312 0.48 1.12 24.48
C GLY A 312 0.44 2.64 24.30
N ARG A 313 0.96 3.17 23.18
CA ARG A 313 0.98 4.60 22.88
C ARG A 313 0.05 4.99 21.75
N THR A 314 0.18 4.39 20.57
CA THR A 314 -0.65 4.69 19.39
C THR A 314 -1.63 3.56 19.06
N GLY A 315 -1.55 2.44 19.78
CA GLY A 315 -2.39 1.28 19.58
C GLY A 315 -1.86 0.04 20.31
N MET A 316 -2.35 -1.12 19.91
CA MET A 316 -2.01 -2.42 20.46
C MET A 316 -1.50 -3.34 19.35
N ILE A 317 -0.49 -4.14 19.68
CA ILE A 317 0.11 -5.11 18.76
C ILE A 317 0.00 -6.50 19.41
N VAL A 318 -0.53 -7.46 18.66
CA VAL A 318 -0.71 -8.85 19.09
C VAL A 318 0.05 -9.84 18.22
N ALA A 319 0.16 -11.09 18.67
CA ALA A 319 0.72 -12.16 17.87
C ALA A 319 -0.14 -12.38 16.60
N PRO A 320 0.50 -12.57 15.43
CA PRO A 320 -0.23 -12.84 14.21
C PRO A 320 -0.94 -14.20 14.27
N ARG A 321 -2.01 -14.35 13.54
CA ARG A 321 -2.81 -15.59 13.42
C ARG A 321 -3.33 -16.13 14.76
N SER A 322 -3.58 -15.27 15.75
CA SER A 322 -4.06 -15.63 17.09
C SER A 322 -5.40 -14.95 17.40
N PRO A 323 -6.55 -15.58 17.13
CA PRO A 323 -7.87 -15.03 17.50
C PRO A 323 -7.97 -14.69 19.00
N ASP A 324 -7.44 -15.54 19.89
CA ASP A 324 -7.45 -15.32 21.34
C ASP A 324 -6.73 -14.04 21.75
N ALA A 325 -5.66 -13.67 21.03
CA ALA A 325 -4.96 -12.43 21.32
C ALA A 325 -5.81 -11.19 20.99
N PHE A 326 -6.54 -11.21 19.87
CA PHE A 326 -7.51 -10.17 19.53
C PHE A 326 -8.65 -10.11 20.55
N ILE A 327 -9.20 -11.25 20.93
CA ILE A 327 -10.30 -11.35 21.93
C ILE A 327 -9.86 -10.72 23.27
N ARG A 328 -8.66 -11.05 23.76
CA ARG A 328 -8.13 -10.48 25.02
C ARG A 328 -8.01 -8.95 24.95
N GLU A 329 -7.41 -8.42 23.87
CA GLU A 329 -7.24 -6.97 23.75
C GLU A 329 -8.58 -6.23 23.57
N ILE A 330 -9.52 -6.76 22.78
CA ILE A 330 -10.86 -6.18 22.62
C ILE A 330 -11.59 -6.18 23.96
N SER A 331 -11.51 -7.27 24.72
CA SER A 331 -12.12 -7.34 26.06
C SER A 331 -11.51 -6.32 27.03
N ALA A 332 -10.19 -6.12 26.97
CA ALA A 332 -9.51 -5.11 27.78
C ALA A 332 -9.90 -3.67 27.39
N CYS A 333 -10.16 -3.40 26.09
CA CYS A 333 -10.58 -2.09 25.62
C CYS A 333 -11.93 -1.63 26.23
N ILE A 334 -12.85 -2.57 26.44
CA ILE A 334 -14.16 -2.27 27.08
C ILE A 334 -13.98 -1.79 28.52
N ALA A 335 -13.02 -2.40 29.23
CA ALA A 335 -12.75 -2.05 30.62
C ALA A 335 -12.07 -0.68 30.79
N TYR A 336 -11.36 -0.21 29.77
CA TYR A 336 -10.53 1.00 29.86
C TYR A 336 -10.70 1.95 28.64
N PRO A 337 -11.90 2.49 28.38
CA PRO A 337 -12.17 3.31 27.20
C PRO A 337 -11.32 4.60 27.13
N GLN A 338 -10.86 5.13 28.26
CA GLN A 338 -10.01 6.32 28.31
C GLN A 338 -8.64 6.07 27.63
N LYS A 339 -8.12 4.84 27.71
CA LYS A 339 -6.87 4.46 27.03
C LYS A 339 -7.01 4.50 25.50
N LEU A 340 -8.19 4.12 24.98
CA LEU A 340 -8.45 4.19 23.54
C LEU A 340 -8.39 5.62 23.03
N ALA A 341 -9.02 6.57 23.71
CA ALA A 341 -8.99 7.98 23.33
C ALA A 341 -7.57 8.55 23.33
N ALA A 342 -6.77 8.23 24.35
CA ALA A 342 -5.37 8.65 24.42
C ALA A 342 -4.52 8.06 23.26
N MET A 343 -4.68 6.76 22.98
CA MET A 343 -3.98 6.10 21.86
C MET A 343 -4.39 6.69 20.51
N GLY A 344 -5.67 6.99 20.30
CA GLY A 344 -6.17 7.62 19.08
C GLY A 344 -5.59 9.03 18.88
N HIS A 345 -5.48 9.81 19.96
CA HIS A 345 -4.83 11.13 19.92
C HIS A 345 -3.37 11.03 19.51
N GLU A 346 -2.58 10.16 20.16
CA GLU A 346 -1.18 9.95 19.84
C GLU A 346 -0.98 9.43 18.40
N GLY A 347 -1.84 8.50 17.96
CA GLY A 347 -1.86 8.02 16.57
C GLY A 347 -2.10 9.15 15.57
N ARG A 348 -3.01 10.07 15.88
CA ARG A 348 -3.26 11.28 15.06
C ARG A 348 -2.03 12.18 14.98
N GLN A 349 -1.32 12.43 16.09
CA GLN A 349 -0.10 13.24 16.08
C GLN A 349 0.98 12.64 15.16
N LEU A 350 1.16 11.32 15.21
CA LEU A 350 2.08 10.61 14.30
C LEU A 350 1.67 10.77 12.84
N ALA A 351 0.38 10.63 12.52
CA ALA A 351 -0.15 10.76 11.17
C ALA A 351 0.01 12.17 10.60
N LEU A 352 -0.16 13.22 11.42
CA LEU A 352 0.03 14.62 11.03
C LEU A 352 1.45 14.92 10.54
N GLY A 353 2.45 14.19 11.03
CA GLY A 353 3.84 14.30 10.57
C GLY A 353 4.12 13.61 9.23
N ARG A 354 3.14 12.95 8.59
CA ARG A 354 3.34 12.11 7.40
C ARG A 354 2.52 12.60 6.19
N SER A 355 2.76 13.85 5.76
CA SER A 355 2.10 14.37 4.55
C SER A 355 2.64 13.72 3.27
N TRP A 356 1.78 13.54 2.26
CA TRP A 356 2.22 13.09 0.93
C TRP A 356 3.25 14.02 0.31
N GLU A 357 3.15 15.33 0.55
CA GLU A 357 4.11 16.31 0.04
C GLU A 357 5.51 16.05 0.57
N SER A 358 5.66 15.89 1.89
CA SER A 358 6.95 15.61 2.51
C SER A 358 7.55 14.28 2.02
N ILE A 359 6.72 13.25 1.85
CA ILE A 359 7.14 11.93 1.36
C ILE A 359 7.65 12.02 -0.09
N PHE A 360 6.93 12.71 -0.97
CA PHE A 360 7.34 12.84 -2.37
C PHE A 360 8.51 13.79 -2.56
N ASP A 361 8.62 14.86 -1.77
CA ASP A 361 9.81 15.72 -1.78
C ASP A 361 11.06 14.95 -1.33
N GLY A 362 10.91 14.01 -0.39
CA GLY A 362 11.98 13.07 -0.03
C GLY A 362 12.40 12.18 -1.20
N LEU A 363 11.43 11.60 -1.89
CA LEU A 363 11.69 10.75 -3.06
C LEU A 363 12.36 11.52 -4.20
N ILE A 364 11.97 12.78 -4.44
CA ILE A 364 12.56 13.65 -5.46
C ILE A 364 14.03 13.92 -5.12
N ARG A 365 14.37 14.21 -3.87
CA ARG A 365 15.78 14.37 -3.44
C ARG A 365 16.58 13.09 -3.66
N ASP A 366 16.01 11.92 -3.38
CA ASP A 366 16.66 10.63 -3.67
C ASP A 366 16.94 10.43 -5.18
N TYR A 367 16.02 10.86 -6.04
CA TYR A 367 16.23 10.81 -7.49
C TYR A 367 17.37 11.73 -7.92
N GLU A 368 17.41 12.96 -7.42
CA GLU A 368 18.45 13.94 -7.70
C GLU A 368 19.84 13.41 -7.29
N GLU A 369 19.94 12.87 -6.08
CA GLU A 369 21.17 12.22 -5.57
C GLU A 369 21.64 11.08 -6.49
N ILE A 370 20.72 10.21 -6.92
CA ILE A 370 21.06 9.08 -7.80
C ILE A 370 21.53 9.54 -9.18
N ILE A 371 20.90 10.57 -9.74
CA ILE A 371 21.30 11.16 -11.02
C ILE A 371 22.70 11.78 -10.91
N GLU A 372 22.98 12.52 -9.84
CA GLU A 372 24.28 13.15 -9.59
C GLU A 372 25.39 12.08 -9.45
N ASN A 373 25.17 11.09 -8.60
CA ASN A 373 26.15 10.01 -8.39
C ASN A 373 26.47 9.27 -9.70
N LYS A 374 25.48 9.02 -10.54
CA LYS A 374 25.70 8.36 -11.84
C LYS A 374 26.50 9.22 -12.82
N ARG A 375 26.33 10.55 -12.78
CA ARG A 375 27.13 11.50 -13.58
C ARG A 375 28.59 11.48 -13.15
N PHE A 376 28.85 11.43 -11.84
CA PHE A 376 30.22 11.36 -11.30
C PHE A 376 30.93 10.05 -11.68
N ASP A 377 30.24 8.91 -11.67
CA ASP A 377 30.80 7.64 -12.08
C ASP A 377 31.22 7.60 -13.59
N LEU A 378 30.65 8.45 -14.42
CA LEU A 378 30.95 8.55 -15.85
C LEU A 378 32.15 9.50 -16.17
N ILE A 379 32.47 10.43 -15.26
CA ILE A 379 33.56 11.42 -15.47
C ILE A 379 34.96 10.78 -15.51
N PRO A 380 35.36 9.80 -14.69
CA PRO A 380 36.67 9.19 -14.76
C PRO A 380 36.98 8.44 -16.06
N ALA A 381 35.92 8.01 -16.78
CA ALA A 381 36.08 7.30 -18.06
C ALA A 381 36.37 8.23 -19.25
N LEU A 382 36.31 9.56 -19.05
CA LEU A 382 36.49 10.57 -20.11
C LEU A 382 37.79 11.37 -19.97
N LEU A 383 38.58 11.16 -18.90
CA LEU A 383 39.93 11.77 -18.83
C LEU A 383 40.92 10.92 -19.61
N PRO A 384 41.51 11.44 -20.71
CA PRO A 384 42.59 10.74 -21.37
C PRO A 384 43.77 10.69 -20.40
N LEU A 385 44.39 9.49 -20.29
CA LEU A 385 45.70 9.35 -19.71
C LEU A 385 46.65 10.24 -20.51
N VAL A 386 47.06 11.36 -19.93
CA VAL A 386 48.16 12.18 -20.43
C VAL A 386 49.48 11.55 -20.04
#